data_b709448c69f0ce271fe362da565b13ed
#
_entry.id   b709448c69f0ce271fe362da565b13ed
#
_cell.length_a   1.000
_cell.length_b   1.000
_cell.length_c   1.000
_cell.angle_alpha   90.00
_cell.angle_beta   90.00
_cell.angle_gamma   90.00
#
_symmetry.space_group_name_H-M   'P 1'
#
loop_
_entity.id
_entity.type
_entity.pdbx_description
1 polymer ?
#
loop_
_entity_poly.entity_id
_entity_poly.type
_entity_poly.pdbx_seq_one_letter_code
_entity_poly.pdbx_strand_id
1 'polypeptide(L)'
;LKAAVKYDFPVNFLCWGKIDEGTKLIDRHPNVRFVLDHLGILQPRVPPAPANPWADLPKVLELAKRPNVVIKVSGACTLSAIPYPHDDIWDNLQRVFDAWGLDRCLWGTDWTRTYPLFPYINGVDPFRLNPRLSASDKANLMGETCARVYGWKPKSSWQQRHSKGRKD
;
A
#
# COMPACT_ATOMS: atom_id res chain seq x y z
N LEU A 1 -1.02 20.13 -9.75
CA LEU A 1 -2.04 19.80 -8.76
C LEU A 1 -3.40 20.44 -9.06
N LYS A 2 -3.48 21.66 -9.67
CA LYS A 2 -4.77 22.28 -10.05
C LYS A 2 -5.64 21.39 -10.95
N ALA A 3 -5.03 20.69 -11.92
CA ALA A 3 -5.74 19.76 -12.78
C ALA A 3 -6.28 18.55 -11.99
N ALA A 4 -5.52 18.04 -11.02
CA ALA A 4 -5.95 16.94 -10.17
C ALA A 4 -7.23 17.29 -9.37
N VAL A 5 -7.28 18.51 -8.83
CA VAL A 5 -8.50 19.01 -8.17
C VAL A 5 -9.64 19.17 -9.17
N LYS A 6 -9.39 19.81 -10.33
CA LYS A 6 -10.41 20.07 -11.35
C LYS A 6 -11.09 18.80 -11.86
N TYR A 7 -10.32 17.73 -12.04
CA TYR A 7 -10.79 16.46 -12.62
C TYR A 7 -10.97 15.34 -11.57
N ASP A 8 -10.83 15.68 -10.30
CA ASP A 8 -10.93 14.73 -9.17
C ASP A 8 -10.00 13.51 -9.31
N PHE A 9 -8.77 13.71 -9.79
CA PHE A 9 -7.78 12.65 -9.87
C PHE A 9 -6.95 12.53 -8.60
N PRO A 10 -6.77 11.32 -8.06
CA PRO A 10 -5.81 11.09 -6.99
C PRO A 10 -4.38 11.22 -7.52
N VAL A 11 -3.52 11.88 -6.74
CA VAL A 11 -2.11 12.10 -7.10
C VAL A 11 -1.24 11.11 -6.34
N ASN A 12 -0.73 10.12 -7.05
CA ASN A 12 0.29 9.23 -6.51
C ASN A 12 1.62 9.97 -6.41
N PHE A 13 2.32 9.82 -5.30
CA PHE A 13 3.65 10.39 -5.13
C PHE A 13 4.56 9.49 -4.30
N LEU A 14 5.82 9.52 -4.65
CA LEU A 14 6.89 8.78 -4.01
C LEU A 14 7.80 9.75 -3.26
N CYS A 15 7.93 9.61 -1.94
CA CYS A 15 8.85 10.42 -1.15
C CYS A 15 10.05 9.66 -0.58
N TRP A 16 10.03 8.35 -0.57
CA TRP A 16 11.14 7.44 -0.24
C TRP A 16 12.05 7.94 0.90
N GLY A 17 11.52 7.95 2.12
CA GLY A 17 12.23 8.45 3.30
C GLY A 17 12.26 9.98 3.45
N LYS A 18 11.70 10.74 2.49
CA LYS A 18 11.56 12.19 2.59
C LYS A 18 10.15 12.60 3.01
N ILE A 19 9.65 11.97 4.08
CA ILE A 19 8.28 12.15 4.57
C ILE A 19 8.00 13.60 4.93
N ASP A 20 8.99 14.32 5.49
CA ASP A 20 8.83 15.71 5.90
C ASP A 20 8.54 16.63 4.70
N GLU A 21 9.19 16.40 3.56
CA GLU A 21 8.93 17.13 2.32
C GLU A 21 7.56 16.76 1.74
N GLY A 22 7.22 15.47 1.77
CA GLY A 22 5.90 14.98 1.38
C GLY A 22 4.79 15.60 2.22
N THR A 23 4.96 15.68 3.53
CA THR A 23 4.02 16.32 4.46
C THR A 23 3.82 17.79 4.12
N LYS A 24 4.90 18.54 3.87
CA LYS A 24 4.81 19.95 3.46
C LYS A 24 4.05 20.14 2.15
N LEU A 25 4.20 19.21 1.21
CA LEU A 25 3.45 19.22 -0.05
C LEU A 25 1.96 19.02 0.21
N ILE A 26 1.60 18.03 1.01
CA ILE A 26 0.22 17.69 1.35
C ILE A 26 -0.45 18.85 2.08
N ASP A 27 0.19 19.39 3.11
CA ASP A 27 -0.34 20.48 3.94
C ASP A 27 -0.60 21.76 3.13
N ARG A 28 0.19 22.00 2.07
CA ARG A 28 -0.03 23.13 1.14
C ARG A 28 -1.18 22.90 0.14
N HIS A 29 -1.66 21.68 0.01
CA HIS A 29 -2.67 21.32 -0.98
C HIS A 29 -3.80 20.45 -0.36
N PRO A 30 -4.55 20.97 0.61
CA PRO A 30 -5.55 20.19 1.36
C PRO A 30 -6.71 19.69 0.47
N ASN A 31 -6.93 20.31 -0.68
CA ASN A 31 -7.99 19.92 -1.63
C ASN A 31 -7.55 18.85 -2.63
N VAL A 32 -6.29 18.42 -2.61
CA VAL A 32 -5.78 17.35 -3.47
C VAL A 32 -5.89 16.01 -2.74
N ARG A 33 -6.42 15.00 -3.41
CA ARG A 33 -6.36 13.63 -2.91
C ARG A 33 -4.99 13.03 -3.23
N PHE A 34 -4.23 12.68 -2.21
CA PHE A 34 -2.91 12.09 -2.37
C PHE A 34 -2.92 10.59 -2.12
N VAL A 35 -2.05 9.87 -2.82
CA VAL A 35 -1.76 8.46 -2.60
C VAL A 35 -0.26 8.34 -2.37
N LEU A 36 0.13 8.03 -1.14
CA LEU A 36 1.53 7.84 -0.75
C LEU A 36 2.01 6.45 -1.19
N ASP A 37 2.98 6.41 -2.09
CA ASP A 37 3.53 5.16 -2.59
C ASP A 37 4.47 4.48 -1.57
N HIS A 38 4.42 3.15 -1.50
CA HIS A 38 5.38 2.28 -0.79
C HIS A 38 5.62 2.66 0.67
N LEU A 39 4.53 2.96 1.42
CA LEU A 39 4.58 3.40 2.82
C LEU A 39 5.33 4.75 3.02
N GLY A 40 5.80 5.40 1.96
CA GLY A 40 6.72 6.53 2.04
C GLY A 40 8.12 6.17 2.59
N ILE A 41 8.34 4.94 2.97
CA ILE A 41 9.58 4.44 3.56
C ILE A 41 10.56 4.08 2.44
N LEU A 42 11.86 4.30 2.68
CA LEU A 42 12.91 3.87 1.76
C LEU A 42 12.94 2.34 1.68
N GLN A 43 12.62 1.80 0.51
CA GLN A 43 12.68 0.37 0.23
C GLN A 43 13.81 0.09 -0.76
N PRO A 44 14.77 -0.78 -0.41
CA PRO A 44 15.94 -1.00 -1.25
C PRO A 44 15.56 -1.71 -2.56
N ARG A 45 16.24 -1.32 -3.64
CA ARG A 45 16.15 -2.06 -4.92
C ARG A 45 16.93 -3.36 -4.89
N VAL A 46 17.98 -3.38 -4.07
CA VAL A 46 18.90 -4.52 -3.91
C VAL A 46 19.02 -4.79 -2.41
N PRO A 47 18.86 -6.04 -1.95
CA PRO A 47 19.12 -6.43 -0.55
C PRO A 47 20.56 -6.14 -0.13
N PRO A 48 20.82 -5.99 1.17
CA PRO A 48 19.88 -6.15 2.28
C PRO A 48 19.05 -4.88 2.53
N ALA A 49 17.96 -5.04 3.28
CA ALA A 49 17.23 -3.91 3.85
C ALA A 49 18.17 -3.07 4.74
N PRO A 50 17.93 -1.76 4.91
CA PRO A 50 18.65 -0.94 5.88
C PRO A 50 18.61 -1.58 7.28
N ALA A 51 19.62 -1.31 8.12
CA ALA A 51 19.66 -1.83 9.48
C ALA A 51 18.41 -1.47 10.32
N ASN A 52 17.81 -0.32 10.04
CA ASN A 52 16.51 0.06 10.60
C ASN A 52 15.56 0.48 9.46
N PRO A 53 14.91 -0.49 8.80
CA PRO A 53 14.05 -0.19 7.64
C PRO A 53 12.79 0.59 8.02
N TRP A 54 12.40 0.62 9.30
CA TRP A 54 11.21 1.30 9.82
C TRP A 54 11.53 2.61 10.54
N ALA A 55 12.72 3.19 10.35
CA ALA A 55 13.14 4.43 11.02
C ALA A 55 12.16 5.60 10.81
N ASP A 56 11.56 5.70 9.62
CA ASP A 56 10.59 6.76 9.29
C ASP A 56 9.15 6.43 9.70
N LEU A 57 8.87 5.25 10.28
CA LEU A 57 7.52 4.85 10.66
C LEU A 57 6.81 5.89 11.54
N PRO A 58 7.41 6.51 12.56
CA PRO A 58 6.73 7.53 13.35
C PRO A 58 6.17 8.68 12.51
N LYS A 59 6.90 9.11 11.48
CA LYS A 59 6.46 10.17 10.55
C LYS A 59 5.31 9.70 9.66
N VAL A 60 5.35 8.43 9.22
CA VAL A 60 4.26 7.81 8.45
C VAL A 60 2.97 7.76 9.27
N LEU A 61 3.06 7.41 10.55
CA LEU A 61 1.90 7.39 11.46
C LEU A 61 1.35 8.80 11.69
N GLU A 62 2.21 9.80 11.85
CA GLU A 62 1.79 11.20 12.00
C GLU A 62 1.08 11.72 10.74
N LEU A 63 1.54 11.31 9.56
CA LEU A 63 0.93 11.68 8.28
C LEU A 63 -0.51 11.17 8.15
N ALA A 64 -0.87 10.07 8.82
CA ALA A 64 -2.22 9.52 8.85
C ALA A 64 -3.30 10.49 9.35
N LYS A 65 -2.90 11.55 10.09
CA LYS A 65 -3.82 12.61 10.54
C LYS A 65 -4.36 13.49 9.41
N ARG A 66 -3.78 13.40 8.19
CA ARG A 66 -4.26 14.15 7.02
C ARG A 66 -5.35 13.36 6.31
N PRO A 67 -6.59 13.87 6.26
CA PRO A 67 -7.72 13.11 5.70
C PRO A 67 -7.66 12.98 4.17
N ASN A 68 -6.91 13.83 3.51
CA ASN A 68 -6.77 13.86 2.05
C ASN A 68 -5.64 12.94 1.53
N VAL A 69 -5.12 12.05 2.37
CA VAL A 69 -4.07 11.09 1.99
C VAL A 69 -4.52 9.66 2.25
N VAL A 70 -4.20 8.78 1.33
CA VAL A 70 -4.24 7.32 1.50
C VAL A 70 -2.83 6.75 1.28
N ILE A 71 -2.58 5.54 1.77
CA ILE A 71 -1.24 4.95 1.75
C ILE A 71 -1.23 3.62 1.00
N LYS A 72 -0.24 3.42 0.13
CA LYS A 72 0.02 2.12 -0.48
C LYS A 72 0.96 1.29 0.41
N VAL A 73 0.43 0.20 0.91
CA VAL A 73 1.18 -0.86 1.58
C VAL A 73 1.75 -1.78 0.50
N SER A 74 2.62 -1.23 -0.33
CA SER A 74 3.21 -1.95 -1.47
C SER A 74 4.70 -2.17 -1.29
N GLY A 75 5.16 -3.34 -1.73
CA GLY A 75 6.55 -3.76 -1.58
C GLY A 75 7.00 -3.97 -0.12
N ALA A 76 6.08 -4.02 0.84
CA ALA A 76 6.38 -4.07 2.27
C ALA A 76 7.28 -5.26 2.66
N CYS A 77 7.15 -6.40 1.96
CA CYS A 77 7.99 -7.58 2.21
C CYS A 77 9.50 -7.31 2.02
N THR A 78 9.87 -6.25 1.30
CA THR A 78 11.29 -5.87 1.15
C THR A 78 11.87 -5.16 2.37
N LEU A 79 11.03 -4.82 3.36
CA LEU A 79 11.45 -4.27 4.66
C LEU A 79 11.73 -5.36 5.69
N SER A 80 11.48 -6.63 5.34
CA SER A 80 11.75 -7.78 6.20
C SER A 80 13.24 -8.08 6.27
N ALA A 81 13.71 -8.41 7.47
CA ALA A 81 15.07 -8.92 7.72
C ALA A 81 15.12 -10.45 7.67
N ILE A 82 13.95 -11.12 7.59
CA ILE A 82 13.86 -12.59 7.56
C ILE A 82 13.22 -13.08 6.26
N PRO A 83 13.46 -14.34 5.85
CA PRO A 83 12.83 -14.93 4.67
C PRO A 83 11.32 -15.00 4.79
N TYR A 84 10.65 -15.35 3.67
CA TYR A 84 9.23 -15.72 3.67
C TYR A 84 8.88 -16.64 4.86
N PRO A 85 7.77 -16.37 5.57
CA PRO A 85 6.65 -15.47 5.24
C PRO A 85 6.78 -14.02 5.74
N HIS A 86 7.97 -13.53 6.10
CA HIS A 86 8.21 -12.12 6.46
C HIS A 86 7.48 -11.67 7.74
N ASP A 87 7.46 -12.51 8.76
CA ASP A 87 6.65 -12.29 9.96
C ASP A 87 7.09 -11.07 10.78
N ASP A 88 8.34 -10.63 10.63
CA ASP A 88 8.92 -9.49 11.34
C ASP A 88 8.35 -8.11 10.93
N ILE A 89 7.63 -8.03 9.80
CA ILE A 89 7.04 -6.76 9.37
C ILE A 89 5.68 -6.47 10.02
N TRP A 90 5.03 -7.49 10.61
CA TRP A 90 3.60 -7.41 10.94
C TRP A 90 3.27 -6.47 12.09
N ASP A 91 4.11 -6.37 13.11
CA ASP A 91 3.88 -5.45 14.23
C ASP A 91 3.95 -3.98 13.78
N ASN A 92 4.84 -3.68 12.84
CA ASN A 92 4.92 -2.35 12.24
C ASN A 92 3.75 -2.08 11.27
N LEU A 93 3.34 -3.08 10.49
CA LEU A 93 2.15 -2.97 9.63
C LEU A 93 0.88 -2.79 10.45
N GLN A 94 0.74 -3.48 11.58
CA GLN A 94 -0.42 -3.28 12.46
C GLN A 94 -0.51 -1.83 12.92
N ARG A 95 0.59 -1.22 13.32
CA ARG A 95 0.62 0.21 13.70
C ARG A 95 0.21 1.12 12.54
N VAL A 96 0.58 0.77 11.31
CA VAL A 96 0.10 1.50 10.12
C VAL A 96 -1.41 1.33 9.98
N PHE A 97 -1.94 0.12 10.06
CA PHE A 97 -3.38 -0.14 9.93
C PHE A 97 -4.19 0.54 11.04
N ASP A 98 -3.68 0.57 12.27
CA ASP A 98 -4.33 1.25 13.39
C ASP A 98 -4.38 2.77 13.19
N ALA A 99 -3.33 3.36 12.65
CA ALA A 99 -3.25 4.81 12.43
C ALA A 99 -4.05 5.28 11.21
N TRP A 100 -3.98 4.52 10.10
CA TRP A 100 -4.58 4.90 8.82
C TRP A 100 -6.02 4.42 8.65
N GLY A 101 -6.38 3.30 9.28
CA GLY A 101 -7.56 2.52 8.91
C GLY A 101 -7.37 1.76 7.60
N LEU A 102 -7.92 0.55 7.51
CA LEU A 102 -7.78 -0.28 6.31
C LEU A 102 -8.51 0.30 5.08
N ASP A 103 -9.48 1.16 5.31
CA ASP A 103 -10.20 1.92 4.29
C ASP A 103 -9.35 3.02 3.62
N ARG A 104 -8.16 3.31 4.16
CA ARG A 104 -7.15 4.19 3.56
C ARG A 104 -5.83 3.49 3.22
N CYS A 105 -5.79 2.16 3.34
CA CYS A 105 -4.62 1.35 3.00
C CYS A 105 -4.87 0.58 1.70
N LEU A 106 -3.94 0.66 0.74
CA LEU A 106 -3.98 -0.05 -0.53
C LEU A 106 -2.81 -1.03 -0.59
N TRP A 107 -3.08 -2.31 -0.69
CA TRP A 107 -2.03 -3.31 -0.86
C TRP A 107 -1.52 -3.36 -2.31
N GLY A 108 -0.26 -3.75 -2.47
CA GLY A 108 0.36 -4.06 -3.75
C GLY A 108 1.72 -4.73 -3.58
N THR A 109 2.13 -5.50 -4.58
CA THR A 109 3.43 -6.20 -4.55
C THR A 109 4.60 -5.30 -4.92
N ASP A 110 4.36 -4.22 -5.68
CA ASP A 110 5.41 -3.45 -6.36
C ASP A 110 6.26 -4.36 -7.28
N TRP A 111 5.57 -5.22 -8.05
CA TRP A 111 6.18 -6.33 -8.76
C TRP A 111 7.32 -5.94 -9.70
N THR A 112 7.22 -4.81 -10.37
CA THR A 112 8.28 -4.31 -11.25
C THR A 112 9.63 -4.11 -10.55
N ARG A 113 9.60 -3.83 -9.24
CA ARG A 113 10.79 -3.67 -8.40
C ARG A 113 11.14 -4.95 -7.66
N THR A 114 10.14 -5.70 -7.18
CA THR A 114 10.34 -6.87 -6.33
C THR A 114 10.63 -8.16 -7.12
N TYR A 115 10.36 -8.16 -8.43
CA TYR A 115 10.57 -9.31 -9.32
C TYR A 115 11.92 -10.03 -9.15
N PRO A 116 13.09 -9.35 -9.03
CA PRO A 116 14.35 -10.04 -8.86
C PRO A 116 14.64 -10.48 -7.43
N LEU A 117 13.80 -10.12 -6.44
CA LEU A 117 14.10 -10.33 -5.02
C LEU A 117 13.47 -11.62 -4.49
N PHE A 118 12.26 -11.96 -4.93
CA PHE A 118 11.53 -13.15 -4.50
C PHE A 118 10.40 -13.50 -5.47
N PRO A 119 9.87 -14.75 -5.44
CA PRO A 119 8.71 -15.15 -6.23
C PRO A 119 7.48 -14.30 -5.92
N TYR A 120 6.64 -14.02 -6.93
CA TYR A 120 5.43 -13.18 -6.78
C TYR A 120 4.56 -13.58 -5.59
N ILE A 121 4.37 -14.88 -5.40
CA ILE A 121 3.52 -15.41 -4.33
C ILE A 121 4.02 -15.03 -2.93
N ASN A 122 5.34 -14.86 -2.75
CA ASN A 122 5.93 -14.45 -1.49
C ASN A 122 5.60 -12.99 -1.12
N GLY A 123 5.18 -12.18 -2.09
CA GLY A 123 4.64 -10.84 -1.82
C GLY A 123 3.13 -10.84 -1.58
N VAL A 124 2.42 -11.90 -1.98
CA VAL A 124 0.94 -12.03 -1.89
C VAL A 124 0.51 -12.76 -0.63
N ASP A 125 1.02 -13.97 -0.42
CA ASP A 125 0.57 -14.88 0.63
C ASP A 125 0.75 -14.36 2.06
N PRO A 126 1.80 -13.59 2.40
CA PRO A 126 1.92 -12.98 3.71
C PRO A 126 0.69 -12.15 4.08
N PHE A 127 0.02 -11.53 3.12
CA PHE A 127 -1.21 -10.76 3.34
C PHE A 127 -2.46 -11.62 3.19
N ARG A 128 -2.55 -12.40 2.11
CA ARG A 128 -3.72 -13.22 1.79
C ARG A 128 -4.02 -14.28 2.85
N LEU A 129 -3.00 -14.91 3.39
CA LEU A 129 -3.12 -16.02 4.35
C LEU A 129 -2.98 -15.61 5.82
N ASN A 130 -2.59 -14.35 6.09
CA ASN A 130 -2.32 -13.94 7.47
C ASN A 130 -3.55 -14.03 8.37
N PRO A 131 -3.44 -14.69 9.52
CA PRO A 131 -4.54 -14.82 10.47
C PRO A 131 -4.84 -13.53 11.25
N ARG A 132 -3.95 -12.54 11.27
CA ARG A 132 -4.18 -11.23 11.89
C ARG A 132 -5.22 -10.40 11.13
N LEU A 133 -5.48 -10.70 9.86
CA LEU A 133 -6.46 -10.01 9.04
C LEU A 133 -7.72 -10.87 8.91
N SER A 134 -8.87 -10.31 9.25
CA SER A 134 -10.18 -10.91 8.96
C SER A 134 -10.45 -10.96 7.45
N ALA A 135 -11.51 -11.65 7.04
CA ALA A 135 -11.91 -11.69 5.64
C ALA A 135 -12.27 -10.28 5.10
N SER A 136 -12.92 -9.45 5.92
CA SER A 136 -13.24 -8.06 5.56
C SER A 136 -12.00 -7.19 5.45
N ASP A 137 -11.01 -7.36 6.35
CA ASP A 137 -9.75 -6.63 6.29
C ASP A 137 -8.97 -6.94 5.02
N LYS A 138 -8.92 -8.22 4.64
CA LYS A 138 -8.30 -8.67 3.38
C LYS A 138 -9.01 -8.10 2.17
N ALA A 139 -10.34 -8.11 2.15
CA ALA A 139 -11.12 -7.53 1.05
C ALA A 139 -10.84 -6.03 0.89
N ASN A 140 -10.88 -5.27 1.99
CA ASN A 140 -10.54 -3.84 1.99
C ASN A 140 -9.11 -3.60 1.51
N LEU A 141 -8.13 -4.15 2.20
CA LEU A 141 -6.71 -3.91 1.96
C LEU A 141 -6.29 -4.32 0.54
N MET A 142 -6.72 -5.50 0.08
CA MET A 142 -6.23 -6.10 -1.17
C MET A 142 -7.07 -5.75 -2.41
N GLY A 143 -8.16 -4.97 -2.28
CA GLY A 143 -8.98 -4.65 -3.45
C GLY A 143 -9.95 -3.49 -3.29
N GLU A 144 -10.85 -3.52 -2.31
CA GLU A 144 -11.97 -2.58 -2.22
C GLU A 144 -11.51 -1.13 -2.00
N THR A 145 -10.51 -0.91 -1.17
CA THR A 145 -9.92 0.42 -0.97
C THR A 145 -9.33 0.97 -2.27
N CYS A 146 -8.62 0.14 -3.03
CA CYS A 146 -8.09 0.54 -4.33
C CYS A 146 -9.23 0.92 -5.31
N ALA A 147 -10.26 0.10 -5.38
CA ALA A 147 -11.43 0.36 -6.23
C ALA A 147 -12.10 1.69 -5.87
N ARG A 148 -12.27 1.96 -4.59
CA ARG A 148 -12.88 3.20 -4.09
C ARG A 148 -12.01 4.43 -4.36
N VAL A 149 -10.71 4.35 -4.07
CA VAL A 149 -9.77 5.47 -4.23
C VAL A 149 -9.67 5.92 -5.69
N TYR A 150 -9.64 4.97 -6.62
CA TYR A 150 -9.51 5.27 -8.05
C TYR A 150 -10.83 5.30 -8.81
N GLY A 151 -11.97 5.09 -8.14
CA GLY A 151 -13.29 5.04 -8.79
C GLY A 151 -13.41 3.90 -9.80
N TRP A 152 -12.61 2.82 -9.64
CA TRP A 152 -12.57 1.72 -10.58
C TRP A 152 -13.56 0.62 -10.20
N LYS A 153 -14.22 0.06 -11.22
CA LYS A 153 -15.07 -1.13 -11.08
C LYS A 153 -14.71 -2.13 -12.17
N PRO A 154 -14.63 -3.44 -11.88
CA PRO A 154 -14.41 -4.45 -12.91
C PRO A 154 -15.56 -4.40 -13.92
N LYS A 155 -15.23 -4.49 -15.21
CA LYS A 155 -16.27 -4.60 -16.26
C LYS A 155 -17.01 -5.93 -16.07
N SER A 156 -18.35 -5.90 -16.09
CA SER A 156 -19.19 -7.09 -15.89
C SER A 156 -18.85 -8.27 -16.82
N SER A 157 -18.34 -7.98 -18.02
CA SER A 157 -17.84 -8.98 -18.98
C SER A 157 -16.65 -9.80 -18.48
N TRP A 158 -15.88 -9.32 -17.50
CA TRP A 158 -14.77 -10.09 -16.90
C TRP A 158 -15.31 -11.17 -15.95
N GLN A 159 -16.25 -10.81 -15.10
CA GLN A 159 -16.89 -11.75 -14.17
C GLN A 159 -17.63 -12.88 -14.91
N GLN A 160 -18.35 -12.57 -16.00
CA GLN A 160 -19.07 -13.55 -16.80
C GLN A 160 -18.17 -14.54 -17.54
N ARG A 161 -16.94 -14.14 -17.94
CA ARG A 161 -15.99 -15.03 -18.62
C ARG A 161 -15.31 -16.02 -17.68
N HIS A 162 -15.18 -15.68 -16.39
CA HIS A 162 -14.47 -16.49 -15.41
C HIS A 162 -15.41 -17.36 -14.53
N SER A 163 -16.69 -17.02 -14.48
CA SER A 163 -17.71 -17.88 -13.84
C SER A 163 -18.14 -19.09 -14.69
N LYS A 164 -17.88 -19.06 -16.00
CA LYS A 164 -18.21 -20.18 -16.92
C LYS A 164 -17.10 -21.25 -17.02
N GLY A 165 -15.96 -21.06 -16.38
CA GLY A 165 -14.79 -21.96 -16.47
C GLY A 165 -14.61 -22.91 -15.28
N ARG A 166 -15.51 -22.94 -14.31
CA ARG A 166 -15.55 -23.97 -13.25
C ARG A 166 -16.77 -24.86 -13.48
N LYS A 167 -16.62 -25.78 -14.37
CA LYS A 167 -17.35 -27.06 -14.33
C LYS A 167 -16.29 -28.11 -14.10
N ASP A 168 -16.30 -28.62 -12.90
CA ASP A 168 -15.76 -29.88 -12.34
C ASP A 168 -14.65 -30.59 -13.11
#